data_88228f1eec4988dff847b19e0d6c4dea
#
_entry.id   88228f1eec4988dff847b19e0d6c4dea
#
_cell.length_a   1.000
_cell.length_b   1.000
_cell.length_c   1.000
_cell.angle_alpha   90.00
_cell.angle_beta   90.00
_cell.angle_gamma   90.00
#
_symmetry.space_group_name_H-M   'P 1'
#
loop_
_entity.id
_entity.type
_entity.pdbx_description
1 polymer ?
#
loop_
_entity_poly.entity_id
_entity_poly.type
_entity_poly.pdbx_seq_one_letter_code
_entity_poly.pdbx_strand_id
1 'polypeptide(L)'
;MTPLPLRIAACHLLMSLSMNAQSFADLILWNGKIWTVNPSQPVVGAVACLGSRIVATGSSAEIKKWIGPDTKVIDLSGGLALPGFNDAHVHLVDGGRHISSVPLHDARSQGEFRDRIRDYAAKLPKGRWIVGGDWDQENWSPARLPHHELIDSVTADHPVFVNRHDGHMVLVNNVVLRLAGITRDTPDPPGGVIMRDDRGEPTGILKDAAKEGAAKLIPPLSAEEIEDFVRAAMQEARENGVTSVQDVGTTPEYFRVYQKLLWSRELTIRISTHQPLSTWRRLGDAGIAAAFGNGILQAGALKAFADGSLGSTTALFYEPYSDAPGNHGIASEDMIPESKMKENILGADRAGLQVAVHAIGDRANDRVLSLFDEVAKENGPRDRRFRIEHAQHLRAIDIPRFARLGVIASMQPYHAIDDGSWAEKRIGPERAKGTYAFRSLLDAGAVLAFGSDWYVAPLKPIEGIYAAATRRTLDGRHPEGWVPEQKITVAEAVKAYTWGSAYASFCEKDKGTIAPGMLADLAVLSDDIFSIDPARIANAKVVLTVFDGKVIYQRKP
;
A
#
# COMPACT_ATOMS: atom_id res chain seq x y z
N MET A 1 33.28 26.57 72.09
CA MET A 1 34.22 27.54 71.55
C MET A 1 35.32 26.75 70.85
N THR A 2 35.28 26.75 69.56
CA THR A 2 36.38 26.67 68.57
C THR A 2 35.80 26.49 67.18
N PRO A 3 36.13 27.33 66.20
CA PRO A 3 35.49 27.37 64.90
C PRO A 3 36.13 26.38 63.91
N LEU A 4 35.26 25.89 63.03
CA LEU A 4 35.63 25.10 61.84
C LEU A 4 36.17 26.05 60.76
N PRO A 5 37.28 25.75 60.10
CA PRO A 5 37.66 26.50 58.91
C PRO A 5 37.17 25.85 57.62
N LEU A 6 36.62 26.69 56.83
CA LEU A 6 36.41 26.63 55.38
C LEU A 6 37.39 25.71 54.58
N ARG A 7 36.82 24.78 53.82
CA ARG A 7 37.43 24.25 52.59
C ARG A 7 36.39 24.25 51.44
N ILE A 8 36.16 25.44 50.90
CA ILE A 8 35.49 25.65 49.62
C ILE A 8 36.54 26.32 48.74
N ALA A 9 37.23 25.55 47.90
CA ALA A 9 37.94 26.02 46.71
C ALA A 9 38.69 24.87 46.05
N ALA A 10 38.04 24.08 45.21
CA ALA A 10 38.68 23.31 44.13
C ALA A 10 37.63 22.51 43.33
N CYS A 11 36.65 23.19 42.77
CA CYS A 11 35.69 22.53 41.84
C CYS A 11 35.25 23.48 40.72
N HIS A 12 36.12 24.36 40.28
CA HIS A 12 35.83 25.25 39.15
C HIS A 12 37.05 25.33 38.22
N LEU A 13 37.40 24.24 37.55
CA LEU A 13 38.24 24.32 36.34
C LEU A 13 38.27 22.98 35.58
N LEU A 14 37.10 22.47 35.21
CA LEU A 14 36.97 21.34 34.25
C LEU A 14 35.70 21.50 33.40
N MET A 15 35.41 22.70 32.97
CA MET A 15 34.34 22.99 32.00
C MET A 15 34.85 23.98 30.97
N SER A 16 35.62 23.53 30.01
CA SER A 16 35.78 24.23 28.70
C SER A 16 36.82 23.51 27.82
N LEU A 17 36.51 22.26 27.49
CA LEU A 17 37.05 21.64 26.28
C LEU A 17 35.93 20.84 25.66
N SER A 18 34.82 21.54 25.35
CA SER A 18 33.94 21.11 24.26
C SER A 18 34.73 21.35 22.99
N MET A 19 35.62 20.44 22.64
CA MET A 19 36.04 20.29 21.26
C MET A 19 34.75 20.14 20.48
N ASN A 20 34.40 21.11 19.62
CA ASN A 20 33.47 20.91 18.53
C ASN A 20 34.05 19.79 17.67
N ALA A 21 33.83 18.54 18.07
CA ALA A 21 34.07 17.40 17.21
C ALA A 21 33.16 17.64 16.01
N GLN A 22 33.73 18.01 14.90
CA GLN A 22 33.03 18.15 13.64
C GLN A 22 32.44 16.78 13.34
N SER A 23 31.12 16.66 13.49
CA SER A 23 30.41 15.41 13.16
C SER A 23 30.46 15.24 11.65
N PHE A 24 31.05 14.15 11.18
CA PHE A 24 31.03 13.78 9.77
C PHE A 24 29.76 12.98 9.46
N ALA A 25 29.34 13.00 8.20
CA ALA A 25 28.20 12.20 7.77
C ALA A 25 28.55 10.72 7.65
N ASP A 26 27.57 9.84 7.88
CA ASP A 26 27.73 8.41 7.63
C ASP A 26 27.56 8.10 6.14
N LEU A 27 26.63 8.82 5.47
CA LEU A 27 26.31 8.65 4.05
C LEU A 27 26.17 10.01 3.38
N ILE A 28 26.78 10.12 2.20
CA ILE A 28 26.59 11.27 1.30
C ILE A 28 26.18 10.75 -0.08
N LEU A 29 25.09 11.29 -0.62
CA LEU A 29 24.76 11.20 -2.04
C LEU A 29 25.15 12.54 -2.67
N TRP A 30 25.96 12.53 -3.72
CA TRP A 30 26.42 13.76 -4.34
C TRP A 30 26.46 13.68 -5.86
N ASN A 31 26.77 14.83 -6.52
CA ASN A 31 26.88 14.91 -7.97
C ASN A 31 25.61 14.38 -8.68
N GLY A 32 24.43 14.70 -8.12
CA GLY A 32 23.13 14.29 -8.63
C GLY A 32 22.17 15.47 -8.83
N LYS A 33 21.01 15.18 -9.38
CA LYS A 33 19.83 16.02 -9.33
C LYS A 33 18.94 15.52 -8.20
N ILE A 34 18.97 16.20 -7.05
CA ILE A 34 18.18 15.82 -5.88
C ILE A 34 16.94 16.71 -5.83
N TRP A 35 15.77 16.15 -6.18
CA TRP A 35 14.48 16.83 -6.10
C TRP A 35 13.94 16.70 -4.68
N THR A 36 13.89 17.81 -3.95
CA THR A 36 13.70 17.80 -2.50
C THR A 36 12.24 17.77 -2.05
N VAL A 37 11.29 18.14 -2.90
CA VAL A 37 9.90 18.44 -2.53
C VAL A 37 9.78 19.59 -1.52
N ASN A 38 10.87 20.27 -1.22
CA ASN A 38 10.90 21.46 -0.37
C ASN A 38 10.82 22.73 -1.25
N PRO A 39 9.75 23.54 -1.15
CA PRO A 39 9.60 24.74 -1.98
C PRO A 39 10.71 25.77 -1.82
N SER A 40 11.34 25.83 -0.65
CA SER A 40 12.43 26.78 -0.36
C SER A 40 13.75 26.42 -1.03
N GLN A 41 13.95 25.13 -1.36
CA GLN A 41 15.16 24.60 -2.00
C GLN A 41 14.79 23.40 -2.89
N PRO A 42 14.10 23.63 -4.04
CA PRO A 42 13.49 22.54 -4.81
C PRO A 42 14.44 21.50 -5.36
N VAL A 43 15.66 21.90 -5.69
CA VAL A 43 16.70 21.02 -6.24
C VAL A 43 18.05 21.34 -5.60
N VAL A 44 18.78 20.30 -5.22
CA VAL A 44 20.16 20.38 -4.71
C VAL A 44 21.06 19.38 -5.43
N GLY A 45 22.39 19.56 -5.31
CA GLY A 45 23.37 18.67 -5.92
C GLY A 45 23.83 17.52 -5.03
N ALA A 46 23.64 17.65 -3.69
CA ALA A 46 24.10 16.67 -2.71
C ALA A 46 23.28 16.72 -1.43
N VAL A 47 23.27 15.60 -0.70
CA VAL A 47 22.68 15.43 0.63
C VAL A 47 23.64 14.65 1.54
N ALA A 48 23.79 15.09 2.80
CA ALA A 48 24.57 14.41 3.84
C ALA A 48 23.63 13.88 4.92
N CYS A 49 23.83 12.61 5.31
CA CYS A 49 23.04 11.90 6.31
C CYS A 49 23.95 11.49 7.48
N LEU A 50 23.48 11.69 8.72
CA LEU A 50 24.12 11.23 9.95
C LEU A 50 23.09 10.48 10.79
N GLY A 51 23.37 9.24 11.13
CA GLY A 51 22.37 8.34 11.69
C GLY A 51 21.15 8.25 10.77
N SER A 52 19.97 8.38 11.34
CA SER A 52 18.69 8.32 10.60
C SER A 52 18.26 9.67 9.99
N ARG A 53 19.05 10.74 10.10
CA ARG A 53 18.62 12.08 9.72
C ARG A 53 19.50 12.71 8.63
N ILE A 54 18.87 13.53 7.81
CA ILE A 54 19.55 14.44 6.89
C ILE A 54 20.13 15.59 7.73
N VAL A 55 21.44 15.84 7.60
CA VAL A 55 22.11 16.91 8.35
C VAL A 55 22.44 18.12 7.47
N ALA A 56 22.57 17.93 6.17
CA ALA A 56 22.82 19.03 5.23
C ALA A 56 22.34 18.69 3.81
N THR A 57 21.91 19.74 3.09
CA THR A 57 21.61 19.72 1.66
C THR A 57 22.30 20.91 1.00
N GLY A 58 22.72 20.78 -0.25
CA GLY A 58 23.39 21.86 -0.98
C GLY A 58 24.07 21.40 -2.27
N SER A 59 25.02 22.17 -2.78
CA SER A 59 25.93 21.74 -3.84
C SER A 59 26.91 20.69 -3.32
N SER A 60 27.51 19.89 -4.21
CA SER A 60 28.55 18.92 -3.84
C SER A 60 29.74 19.62 -3.15
N ALA A 61 30.06 20.85 -3.52
CA ALA A 61 31.14 21.63 -2.89
C ALA A 61 30.80 21.98 -1.44
N GLU A 62 29.55 22.38 -1.14
CA GLU A 62 29.12 22.73 0.23
C GLU A 62 29.04 21.50 1.12
N ILE A 63 28.67 20.35 0.56
CA ILE A 63 28.54 19.09 1.30
C ILE A 63 29.90 18.43 1.58
N LYS A 64 30.96 18.75 0.81
CA LYS A 64 32.29 18.16 0.96
C LYS A 64 32.85 18.25 2.39
N LYS A 65 32.52 19.28 3.16
CA LYS A 65 32.94 19.45 4.56
C LYS A 65 32.38 18.38 5.52
N TRP A 66 31.36 17.65 5.10
CA TRP A 66 30.77 16.56 5.90
C TRP A 66 31.44 15.21 5.66
N ILE A 67 32.42 15.13 4.75
CA ILE A 67 33.16 13.88 4.47
C ILE A 67 34.22 13.69 5.53
N GLY A 68 34.15 12.57 6.24
CA GLY A 68 35.14 12.07 7.18
C GLY A 68 35.73 10.73 6.72
N PRO A 69 36.62 10.15 7.55
CA PRO A 69 37.30 8.90 7.19
C PRO A 69 36.35 7.72 6.89
N ASP A 70 35.26 7.64 7.63
CA ASP A 70 34.29 6.52 7.54
C ASP A 70 33.03 6.86 6.72
N THR A 71 32.98 8.05 6.12
CA THR A 71 31.83 8.50 5.33
C THR A 71 31.71 7.70 4.04
N LYS A 72 30.58 7.02 3.84
CA LYS A 72 30.25 6.41 2.55
C LYS A 72 29.76 7.48 1.59
N VAL A 73 30.53 7.74 0.54
CA VAL A 73 30.14 8.69 -0.52
C VAL A 73 29.67 7.92 -1.75
N ILE A 74 28.48 8.23 -2.24
CA ILE A 74 27.90 7.63 -3.45
C ILE A 74 27.76 8.74 -4.49
N ASP A 75 28.46 8.58 -5.60
CA ASP A 75 28.35 9.45 -6.76
C ASP A 75 27.11 9.04 -7.59
N LEU A 76 26.18 9.96 -7.72
CA LEU A 76 24.95 9.75 -8.50
C LEU A 76 25.17 9.98 -10.00
N SER A 77 26.31 10.53 -10.41
CA SER A 77 26.67 10.78 -11.83
C SER A 77 25.56 11.49 -12.62
N GLY A 78 24.93 12.47 -11.99
CA GLY A 78 23.78 13.20 -12.55
C GLY A 78 22.43 12.52 -12.37
N GLY A 79 22.36 11.34 -11.75
CA GLY A 79 21.12 10.61 -11.48
C GLY A 79 20.14 11.37 -10.58
N LEU A 80 18.85 11.05 -10.73
CA LEU A 80 17.78 11.69 -9.97
C LEU A 80 17.60 11.00 -8.61
N ALA A 81 17.65 11.79 -7.52
CA ALA A 81 17.23 11.35 -6.19
C ALA A 81 15.96 12.08 -5.74
N LEU A 82 15.09 11.36 -5.04
CA LEU A 82 13.81 11.79 -4.50
C LEU A 82 13.73 11.44 -3.02
N PRO A 83 12.81 12.06 -2.24
CA PRO A 83 12.41 11.46 -0.97
C PRO A 83 11.94 10.02 -1.21
N GLY A 84 12.22 9.12 -0.29
CA GLY A 84 11.67 7.76 -0.34
C GLY A 84 10.15 7.79 -0.48
N PHE A 85 9.63 6.96 -1.36
CA PHE A 85 8.19 6.91 -1.60
C PHE A 85 7.45 6.43 -0.35
N ASN A 86 6.30 7.04 -0.10
CA ASN A 86 5.36 6.66 0.95
C ASN A 86 4.05 6.25 0.28
N ASP A 87 3.78 4.96 0.26
CA ASP A 87 2.54 4.42 -0.29
C ASP A 87 1.41 4.59 0.74
N ALA A 88 0.39 5.40 0.39
CA ALA A 88 -0.67 5.78 1.31
C ALA A 88 -1.72 4.67 1.53
N HIS A 89 -1.69 3.58 0.79
CA HIS A 89 -2.69 2.52 0.89
C HIS A 89 -2.13 1.20 0.36
N VAL A 90 -1.82 0.29 1.28
CA VAL A 90 -1.39 -1.08 0.96
C VAL A 90 -2.08 -2.09 1.88
N HIS A 91 -2.11 -3.34 1.46
CA HIS A 91 -2.39 -4.52 2.28
C HIS A 91 -1.09 -5.32 2.42
N LEU A 92 -0.21 -4.89 3.35
CA LEU A 92 1.20 -5.28 3.36
C LEU A 92 1.41 -6.79 3.50
N VAL A 93 0.71 -7.44 4.42
CA VAL A 93 0.81 -8.89 4.64
C VAL A 93 0.21 -9.66 3.47
N ASP A 94 -0.95 -9.22 2.98
CA ASP A 94 -1.63 -9.89 1.87
C ASP A 94 -0.85 -9.74 0.57
N GLY A 95 -0.21 -8.59 0.34
CA GLY A 95 0.70 -8.39 -0.78
C GLY A 95 1.93 -9.30 -0.70
N GLY A 96 2.54 -9.39 0.48
CA GLY A 96 3.64 -10.32 0.73
C GLY A 96 3.23 -11.78 0.52
N ARG A 97 2.03 -12.16 0.96
CA ARG A 97 1.43 -13.47 0.70
C ARG A 97 1.24 -13.71 -0.80
N HIS A 98 0.70 -12.71 -1.52
CA HIS A 98 0.45 -12.80 -2.95
C HIS A 98 1.73 -13.10 -3.74
N ILE A 99 2.80 -12.32 -3.54
CA ILE A 99 4.09 -12.53 -4.23
C ILE A 99 4.85 -13.77 -3.74
N SER A 100 4.53 -14.28 -2.54
CA SER A 100 5.09 -15.51 -1.98
C SER A 100 4.27 -16.74 -2.35
N SER A 101 3.11 -16.60 -3.01
CA SER A 101 2.29 -17.70 -3.46
C SER A 101 2.93 -18.41 -4.67
N VAL A 102 2.45 -19.62 -4.95
CA VAL A 102 2.91 -20.35 -6.13
C VAL A 102 2.53 -19.60 -7.42
N PRO A 103 3.49 -19.25 -8.32
CA PRO A 103 3.21 -18.44 -9.50
C PRO A 103 2.60 -19.29 -10.61
N LEU A 104 1.28 -19.36 -10.72
CA LEU A 104 0.56 -20.19 -11.69
C LEU A 104 -0.11 -19.43 -12.81
N HIS A 105 -0.26 -18.10 -12.68
CA HIS A 105 -1.04 -17.27 -13.60
C HIS A 105 -0.61 -17.36 -15.08
N ASP A 106 0.69 -17.38 -15.33
CA ASP A 106 1.28 -17.41 -16.67
C ASP A 106 1.77 -18.80 -17.11
N ALA A 107 1.39 -19.86 -16.37
CA ALA A 107 1.66 -21.23 -16.80
C ALA A 107 0.98 -21.53 -18.15
N ARG A 108 1.68 -22.18 -19.07
CA ARG A 108 1.22 -22.39 -20.46
C ARG A 108 0.80 -23.83 -20.76
N SER A 109 0.90 -24.72 -19.78
CA SER A 109 0.49 -26.12 -19.90
C SER A 109 0.21 -26.75 -18.55
N GLN A 110 -0.52 -27.86 -18.53
CA GLN A 110 -0.71 -28.69 -17.33
C GLN A 110 0.61 -29.19 -16.76
N GLY A 111 1.58 -29.53 -17.61
CA GLY A 111 2.91 -29.96 -17.19
C GLY A 111 3.65 -28.86 -16.43
N GLU A 112 3.69 -27.65 -16.97
CA GLU A 112 4.31 -26.49 -16.33
C GLU A 112 3.59 -26.12 -15.03
N PHE A 113 2.26 -26.12 -15.01
CA PHE A 113 1.45 -25.90 -13.83
C PHE A 113 1.82 -26.89 -12.70
N ARG A 114 1.86 -28.21 -12.99
CA ARG A 114 2.29 -29.23 -12.04
C ARG A 114 3.71 -29.01 -11.54
N ASP A 115 4.64 -28.74 -12.46
CA ASP A 115 6.05 -28.60 -12.11
C ASP A 115 6.31 -27.39 -11.22
N ARG A 116 5.62 -26.27 -11.44
CA ARG A 116 5.66 -25.09 -10.55
C ARG A 116 5.13 -25.42 -9.16
N ILE A 117 4.02 -26.14 -9.06
CA ILE A 117 3.48 -26.60 -7.76
C ILE A 117 4.48 -27.55 -7.06
N ARG A 118 5.08 -28.51 -7.77
CA ARG A 118 6.12 -29.39 -7.22
C ARG A 118 7.30 -28.61 -6.65
N ASP A 119 7.83 -27.68 -7.43
CA ASP A 119 9.02 -26.89 -7.07
C ASP A 119 8.72 -25.93 -5.90
N TYR A 120 7.48 -25.48 -5.79
CA TYR A 120 7.02 -24.68 -4.66
C TYR A 120 6.85 -25.56 -3.42
N ALA A 121 6.16 -26.70 -3.53
CA ALA A 121 5.95 -27.66 -2.44
C ALA A 121 7.27 -28.12 -1.81
N ALA A 122 8.29 -28.37 -2.64
CA ALA A 122 9.62 -28.81 -2.17
C ALA A 122 10.33 -27.80 -1.24
N LYS A 123 9.91 -26.56 -1.23
CA LYS A 123 10.48 -25.48 -0.39
C LYS A 123 9.72 -25.29 0.92
N LEU A 124 8.54 -25.90 1.04
CA LEU A 124 7.67 -25.70 2.20
C LEU A 124 7.89 -26.77 3.26
N PRO A 125 7.73 -26.42 4.56
CA PRO A 125 7.60 -27.40 5.62
C PRO A 125 6.40 -28.32 5.36
N LYS A 126 6.54 -29.62 5.64
CA LYS A 126 5.45 -30.60 5.49
C LYS A 126 4.19 -30.16 6.23
N GLY A 127 3.04 -30.40 5.64
CA GLY A 127 1.74 -30.01 6.17
C GLY A 127 1.32 -28.56 5.86
N ARG A 128 2.22 -27.75 5.33
CA ARG A 128 1.89 -26.37 4.95
C ARG A 128 0.92 -26.35 3.77
N TRP A 129 -0.12 -25.53 3.85
CA TRP A 129 -1.07 -25.33 2.77
C TRP A 129 -0.43 -24.59 1.59
N ILE A 130 -0.76 -25.02 0.38
CA ILE A 130 -0.43 -24.30 -0.86
C ILE A 130 -1.70 -23.59 -1.32
N VAL A 131 -1.69 -22.25 -1.28
CA VAL A 131 -2.86 -21.41 -1.59
C VAL A 131 -2.48 -20.32 -2.59
N GLY A 132 -3.48 -19.68 -3.22
CA GLY A 132 -3.27 -18.61 -4.20
C GLY A 132 -3.06 -19.17 -5.61
N GLY A 133 -2.13 -18.59 -6.37
CA GLY A 133 -1.65 -19.10 -7.65
C GLY A 133 -2.32 -18.49 -8.88
N ASP A 134 -3.61 -18.15 -8.82
CA ASP A 134 -4.37 -17.43 -9.88
C ASP A 134 -4.24 -18.01 -11.29
N TRP A 135 -4.29 -19.35 -11.40
CA TRP A 135 -4.12 -20.06 -12.66
C TRP A 135 -5.24 -19.79 -13.66
N ASP A 136 -4.91 -19.91 -14.96
CA ASP A 136 -5.89 -19.82 -16.04
C ASP A 136 -5.60 -20.87 -17.11
N GLN A 137 -6.49 -21.86 -17.25
CA GLN A 137 -6.38 -22.91 -18.25
C GLN A 137 -6.53 -22.40 -19.68
N GLU A 138 -7.10 -21.21 -19.89
CA GLU A 138 -7.20 -20.61 -21.23
C GLU A 138 -5.81 -20.24 -21.80
N ASN A 139 -4.81 -20.09 -20.92
CA ASN A 139 -3.42 -19.90 -21.32
C ASN A 139 -2.73 -21.21 -21.74
N TRP A 140 -3.39 -22.38 -21.59
CA TRP A 140 -2.78 -23.70 -21.83
C TRP A 140 -3.06 -24.23 -23.23
N SER A 141 -2.19 -25.09 -23.71
CA SER A 141 -2.41 -25.85 -24.94
C SER A 141 -2.24 -27.36 -24.66
N PRO A 142 -3.33 -28.15 -24.70
CA PRO A 142 -4.74 -27.75 -24.89
C PRO A 142 -5.36 -27.06 -23.64
N ALA A 143 -6.32 -26.17 -23.86
CA ALA A 143 -7.09 -25.50 -22.81
C ALA A 143 -8.07 -26.49 -22.15
N ARG A 144 -7.63 -27.14 -21.08
CA ARG A 144 -8.43 -28.11 -20.32
C ARG A 144 -8.34 -27.85 -18.83
N LEU A 145 -9.47 -27.97 -18.12
CA LEU A 145 -9.45 -27.88 -16.65
C LEU A 145 -8.54 -28.96 -16.07
N PRO A 146 -7.77 -28.65 -15.02
CA PRO A 146 -6.93 -29.61 -14.34
C PRO A 146 -7.77 -30.60 -13.52
N HIS A 147 -7.21 -31.80 -13.31
CA HIS A 147 -7.70 -32.80 -12.38
C HIS A 147 -6.75 -32.89 -11.18
N HIS A 148 -7.25 -33.20 -9.97
CA HIS A 148 -6.40 -33.31 -8.78
C HIS A 148 -5.26 -34.32 -8.95
N GLU A 149 -5.47 -35.41 -9.71
CA GLU A 149 -4.45 -36.41 -10.00
C GLU A 149 -3.18 -35.81 -10.63
N LEU A 150 -3.32 -34.67 -11.34
CA LEU A 150 -2.18 -33.96 -11.93
C LEU A 150 -1.16 -33.52 -10.88
N ILE A 151 -1.64 -33.20 -9.67
CA ILE A 151 -0.82 -32.60 -8.61
C ILE A 151 -0.68 -33.51 -7.37
N ASP A 152 -1.50 -34.54 -7.21
CA ASP A 152 -1.51 -35.39 -6.02
C ASP A 152 -0.15 -35.98 -5.69
N SER A 153 0.54 -36.53 -6.70
CA SER A 153 1.84 -37.17 -6.51
C SER A 153 2.96 -36.22 -6.10
N VAL A 154 2.84 -34.95 -6.43
CA VAL A 154 3.85 -33.92 -6.14
C VAL A 154 3.49 -33.07 -4.90
N THR A 155 2.32 -33.29 -4.31
CA THR A 155 1.80 -32.58 -3.12
C THR A 155 1.26 -33.50 -2.02
N ALA A 156 1.75 -34.74 -1.94
CA ALA A 156 1.25 -35.75 -0.99
C ALA A 156 1.31 -35.29 0.48
N ASP A 157 2.30 -34.46 0.83
CA ASP A 157 2.53 -33.92 2.17
C ASP A 157 1.87 -32.53 2.40
N HIS A 158 1.18 -31.98 1.41
CA HIS A 158 0.66 -30.60 1.43
C HIS A 158 -0.80 -30.55 1.00
N PRO A 159 -1.72 -29.96 1.79
CA PRO A 159 -3.03 -29.58 1.30
C PRO A 159 -2.90 -28.48 0.26
N VAL A 160 -3.58 -28.62 -0.90
CA VAL A 160 -3.54 -27.66 -2.00
C VAL A 160 -4.92 -27.05 -2.24
N PHE A 161 -4.99 -25.74 -2.27
CA PHE A 161 -6.18 -24.95 -2.60
C PHE A 161 -5.74 -23.77 -3.46
N VAL A 162 -5.65 -23.96 -4.77
CA VAL A 162 -5.17 -22.93 -5.70
C VAL A 162 -6.31 -22.35 -6.53
N ASN A 163 -6.41 -21.01 -6.48
CA ASN A 163 -7.49 -20.28 -7.13
C ASN A 163 -7.28 -20.20 -8.65
N ARG A 164 -8.41 -20.27 -9.40
CA ARG A 164 -8.42 -19.73 -10.74
C ARG A 164 -8.43 -18.19 -10.71
N HIS A 165 -7.89 -17.58 -11.74
CA HIS A 165 -7.75 -16.13 -11.91
C HIS A 165 -9.03 -15.34 -11.66
N ASP A 166 -10.21 -15.85 -12.08
CA ASP A 166 -11.50 -15.19 -11.86
C ASP A 166 -12.05 -15.31 -10.42
N GLY A 167 -11.39 -16.08 -9.57
CA GLY A 167 -11.83 -16.32 -8.19
C GLY A 167 -13.07 -17.21 -8.04
N HIS A 168 -13.73 -17.63 -9.14
CA HIS A 168 -14.96 -18.41 -9.10
C HIS A 168 -14.74 -19.91 -8.97
N MET A 169 -13.54 -20.43 -9.19
CA MET A 169 -13.21 -21.83 -8.97
C MET A 169 -11.82 -22.00 -8.35
N VAL A 170 -11.64 -23.20 -7.75
CA VAL A 170 -10.36 -23.64 -7.20
C VAL A 170 -10.06 -25.05 -7.68
N LEU A 171 -8.76 -25.39 -7.77
CA LEU A 171 -8.32 -26.77 -7.76
C LEU A 171 -7.84 -27.13 -6.35
N VAL A 172 -8.40 -28.19 -5.81
CA VAL A 172 -7.89 -28.82 -4.58
C VAL A 172 -7.32 -30.19 -4.88
N ASN A 173 -6.31 -30.64 -4.11
CA ASN A 173 -5.78 -31.97 -4.25
C ASN A 173 -6.56 -33.00 -3.41
N ASN A 174 -6.26 -34.29 -3.57
CA ASN A 174 -6.91 -35.37 -2.84
C ASN A 174 -6.76 -35.25 -1.30
N VAL A 175 -5.70 -34.60 -0.81
CA VAL A 175 -5.56 -34.31 0.64
C VAL A 175 -6.72 -33.43 1.12
N VAL A 176 -7.02 -32.34 0.39
CA VAL A 176 -8.12 -31.42 0.75
C VAL A 176 -9.48 -32.07 0.53
N LEU A 177 -9.67 -32.85 -0.55
CA LEU A 177 -10.94 -33.59 -0.75
C LEU A 177 -11.26 -34.47 0.45
N ARG A 178 -10.27 -35.24 0.95
CA ARG A 178 -10.42 -36.07 2.14
C ARG A 178 -10.70 -35.26 3.42
N LEU A 179 -9.97 -34.17 3.64
CA LEU A 179 -10.16 -33.29 4.80
C LEU A 179 -11.56 -32.66 4.80
N ALA A 180 -12.07 -32.27 3.62
CA ALA A 180 -13.40 -31.70 3.44
C ALA A 180 -14.53 -32.72 3.43
N GLY A 181 -14.21 -34.03 3.43
CA GLY A 181 -15.20 -35.10 3.31
C GLY A 181 -15.93 -35.13 1.97
N ILE A 182 -15.29 -34.60 0.92
CA ILE A 182 -15.86 -34.53 -0.43
C ILE A 182 -15.62 -35.86 -1.14
N THR A 183 -16.72 -36.56 -1.48
CA THR A 183 -16.74 -37.87 -2.15
C THR A 183 -17.67 -37.78 -3.37
N ARG A 184 -17.78 -38.91 -4.11
CA ARG A 184 -18.76 -39.04 -5.19
C ARG A 184 -20.21 -38.80 -4.77
N ASP A 185 -20.53 -39.13 -3.52
CA ASP A 185 -21.89 -39.04 -2.97
C ASP A 185 -22.17 -37.68 -2.32
N THR A 186 -21.20 -36.80 -2.21
CA THR A 186 -21.38 -35.45 -1.66
C THR A 186 -22.25 -34.61 -2.60
N PRO A 187 -23.42 -34.11 -2.18
CA PRO A 187 -24.27 -33.30 -3.04
C PRO A 187 -23.63 -31.92 -3.31
N ASP A 188 -23.94 -31.33 -4.45
CA ASP A 188 -23.57 -29.96 -4.71
C ASP A 188 -24.31 -29.02 -3.73
N PRO A 189 -23.61 -28.08 -3.08
CA PRO A 189 -24.27 -27.11 -2.21
C PRO A 189 -25.07 -26.09 -3.04
N PRO A 190 -26.12 -25.48 -2.46
CA PRO A 190 -26.84 -24.41 -3.15
C PRO A 190 -25.90 -23.30 -3.63
N GLY A 191 -25.95 -23.00 -4.92
CA GLY A 191 -25.08 -21.99 -5.54
C GLY A 191 -23.63 -22.43 -5.78
N GLY A 192 -23.30 -23.71 -5.68
CA GLY A 192 -21.97 -24.24 -5.94
C GLY A 192 -21.97 -25.56 -6.70
N VAL A 193 -20.86 -25.92 -7.34
CA VAL A 193 -20.69 -27.15 -8.11
C VAL A 193 -19.39 -27.85 -7.72
N ILE A 194 -19.50 -29.14 -7.35
CA ILE A 194 -18.37 -30.06 -7.24
C ILE A 194 -18.23 -30.76 -8.60
N MET A 195 -17.19 -30.39 -9.37
CA MET A 195 -17.00 -31.04 -10.68
C MET A 195 -16.60 -32.51 -10.51
N ARG A 196 -17.20 -33.37 -11.35
CA ARG A 196 -16.97 -34.82 -11.36
C ARG A 196 -16.54 -35.31 -12.73
N ASP A 197 -15.79 -36.40 -12.74
CA ASP A 197 -15.43 -37.14 -13.95
C ASP A 197 -16.60 -38.04 -14.43
N ASP A 198 -16.39 -38.74 -15.55
CA ASP A 198 -17.39 -39.64 -16.13
C ASP A 198 -17.74 -40.84 -15.22
N ARG A 199 -16.97 -41.10 -14.18
CA ARG A 199 -17.21 -42.14 -13.15
C ARG A 199 -17.92 -41.57 -11.93
N GLY A 200 -18.18 -40.27 -11.90
CA GLY A 200 -18.80 -39.57 -10.79
C GLY A 200 -17.83 -39.19 -9.68
N GLU A 201 -16.51 -39.41 -9.83
CA GLU A 201 -15.53 -39.02 -8.84
C GLU A 201 -15.21 -37.49 -8.92
N PRO A 202 -15.00 -36.83 -7.76
CA PRO A 202 -14.64 -35.42 -7.74
C PRO A 202 -13.31 -35.19 -8.46
N THR A 203 -13.29 -34.25 -9.41
CA THR A 203 -12.08 -33.87 -10.14
C THR A 203 -11.11 -33.00 -9.35
N GLY A 204 -11.51 -32.51 -8.17
CA GLY A 204 -10.80 -31.51 -7.39
C GLY A 204 -11.15 -30.06 -7.77
N ILE A 205 -11.93 -29.85 -8.83
CA ILE A 205 -12.45 -28.52 -9.17
C ILE A 205 -13.72 -28.24 -8.36
N LEU A 206 -13.68 -27.19 -7.54
CA LEU A 206 -14.81 -26.69 -6.76
C LEU A 206 -15.18 -25.29 -7.23
N LYS A 207 -16.47 -25.06 -7.53
CA LYS A 207 -16.95 -23.77 -8.05
C LYS A 207 -17.86 -23.07 -7.03
N ASP A 208 -17.73 -21.75 -6.98
CA ASP A 208 -18.57 -20.85 -6.20
C ASP A 208 -18.79 -21.36 -4.75
N ALA A 209 -20.02 -21.56 -4.28
CA ALA A 209 -20.28 -22.01 -2.91
C ALA A 209 -19.65 -23.37 -2.53
N ALA A 210 -19.32 -24.21 -3.52
CA ALA A 210 -18.66 -25.50 -3.23
C ALA A 210 -17.23 -25.35 -2.69
N LYS A 211 -16.52 -24.24 -3.01
CA LYS A 211 -15.19 -23.97 -2.48
C LYS A 211 -15.18 -23.57 -1.01
N GLU A 212 -16.29 -23.00 -0.50
CA GLU A 212 -16.38 -22.45 0.86
C GLU A 212 -16.14 -23.51 1.95
N GLY A 213 -16.63 -24.74 1.73
CA GLY A 213 -16.40 -25.86 2.64
C GLY A 213 -14.92 -26.19 2.80
N ALA A 214 -14.19 -26.23 1.70
CA ALA A 214 -12.75 -26.49 1.70
C ALA A 214 -11.95 -25.28 2.19
N ALA A 215 -12.36 -24.05 1.85
CA ALA A 215 -11.70 -22.81 2.29
C ALA A 215 -11.68 -22.66 3.81
N LYS A 216 -12.76 -23.09 4.51
CA LYS A 216 -12.85 -23.06 5.98
C LYS A 216 -11.83 -23.97 6.68
N LEU A 217 -11.25 -24.91 5.95
CA LEU A 217 -10.21 -25.81 6.49
C LEU A 217 -8.81 -25.19 6.45
N ILE A 218 -8.64 -24.11 5.69
CA ILE A 218 -7.36 -23.38 5.63
C ILE A 218 -7.11 -22.75 7.00
N PRO A 219 -6.01 -23.11 7.70
CA PRO A 219 -5.74 -22.54 9.02
C PRO A 219 -5.52 -21.03 8.94
N PRO A 220 -5.80 -20.30 10.01
CA PRO A 220 -5.29 -18.93 10.14
C PRO A 220 -3.77 -18.88 9.98
N LEU A 221 -3.25 -17.78 9.43
CA LEU A 221 -1.81 -17.61 9.28
C LEU A 221 -1.10 -17.72 10.63
N SER A 222 -0.02 -18.48 10.68
CA SER A 222 0.88 -18.49 11.84
C SER A 222 1.70 -17.19 11.89
N ALA A 223 2.28 -16.88 13.05
CA ALA A 223 3.14 -15.72 13.21
C ALA A 223 4.37 -15.79 12.27
N GLU A 224 4.93 -16.98 12.08
CA GLU A 224 6.06 -17.23 11.18
C GLU A 224 5.69 -16.95 9.72
N GLU A 225 4.49 -17.37 9.29
CA GLU A 225 4.01 -17.08 7.94
C GLU A 225 3.84 -15.58 7.71
N ILE A 226 3.25 -14.88 8.68
CA ILE A 226 3.09 -13.43 8.61
C ILE A 226 4.47 -12.75 8.55
N GLU A 227 5.46 -13.20 9.34
CA GLU A 227 6.83 -12.68 9.28
C GLU A 227 7.46 -12.86 7.90
N ASP A 228 7.31 -14.05 7.31
CA ASP A 228 7.86 -14.35 5.98
C ASP A 228 7.22 -13.46 4.91
N PHE A 229 5.90 -13.25 4.99
CA PHE A 229 5.18 -12.36 4.08
C PHE A 229 5.61 -10.89 4.25
N VAL A 230 5.79 -10.43 5.49
CA VAL A 230 6.31 -9.07 5.75
C VAL A 230 7.73 -8.91 5.20
N ARG A 231 8.60 -9.92 5.34
CA ARG A 231 9.96 -9.87 4.76
C ARG A 231 9.93 -9.82 3.23
N ALA A 232 9.05 -10.61 2.60
CA ALA A 232 8.85 -10.54 1.14
C ALA A 232 8.33 -9.16 0.70
N ALA A 233 7.34 -8.62 1.44
CA ALA A 233 6.82 -7.28 1.19
C ALA A 233 7.88 -6.19 1.33
N MET A 234 8.73 -6.26 2.34
CA MET A 234 9.86 -5.33 2.51
C MET A 234 10.89 -5.43 1.38
N GLN A 235 11.08 -6.62 0.82
CA GLN A 235 11.94 -6.78 -0.35
C GLN A 235 11.35 -6.08 -1.57
N GLU A 236 10.07 -6.33 -1.88
CA GLU A 236 9.37 -5.66 -2.98
C GLU A 236 9.40 -4.14 -2.81
N ALA A 237 9.12 -3.64 -1.60
CA ALA A 237 9.11 -2.22 -1.28
C ALA A 237 10.47 -1.56 -1.57
N ARG A 238 11.58 -2.13 -1.05
CA ARG A 238 12.92 -1.54 -1.24
C ARG A 238 13.38 -1.56 -2.70
N GLU A 239 12.96 -2.55 -3.49
CA GLU A 239 13.28 -2.65 -4.93
C GLU A 239 12.55 -1.57 -5.75
N ASN A 240 11.44 -1.04 -5.21
CA ASN A 240 10.61 0.00 -5.82
C ASN A 240 10.76 1.37 -5.14
N GLY A 241 11.76 1.57 -4.25
CA GLY A 241 12.03 2.85 -3.60
C GLY A 241 11.00 3.25 -2.54
N VAL A 242 10.13 2.32 -2.11
CA VAL A 242 9.12 2.55 -1.07
C VAL A 242 9.78 2.37 0.29
N THR A 243 9.83 3.45 1.06
CA THR A 243 10.42 3.50 2.41
C THR A 243 9.36 3.60 3.49
N SER A 244 8.11 3.89 3.13
CA SER A 244 6.99 3.98 4.05
C SER A 244 5.73 3.44 3.40
N VAL A 245 4.88 2.81 4.22
CA VAL A 245 3.55 2.33 3.81
C VAL A 245 2.51 2.67 4.87
N GLN A 246 1.26 2.78 4.42
CA GLN A 246 0.10 2.85 5.29
C GLN A 246 -0.70 1.58 5.07
N ASP A 247 -0.59 0.66 6.04
CA ASP A 247 -1.14 -0.69 5.96
C ASP A 247 -2.61 -0.70 6.39
N VAL A 248 -3.50 -0.92 5.45
CA VAL A 248 -4.95 -0.81 5.62
C VAL A 248 -5.55 -2.18 5.91
N GLY A 249 -6.27 -2.29 7.03
CA GLY A 249 -6.82 -3.58 7.46
C GLY A 249 -5.88 -4.37 8.37
N THR A 250 -4.96 -3.70 9.04
CA THR A 250 -4.05 -4.34 10.01
C THR A 250 -4.83 -5.04 11.11
N THR A 251 -4.65 -6.36 11.21
CA THR A 251 -5.20 -7.17 12.32
C THR A 251 -4.32 -7.10 13.56
N PRO A 252 -4.80 -7.50 14.74
CA PRO A 252 -3.97 -7.62 15.93
C PRO A 252 -2.78 -8.58 15.75
N GLU A 253 -2.95 -9.66 14.95
CA GLU A 253 -1.90 -10.63 14.62
C GLU A 253 -0.80 -9.98 13.78
N TYR A 254 -1.16 -9.23 12.74
CA TYR A 254 -0.21 -8.48 11.91
C TYR A 254 0.55 -7.45 12.74
N PHE A 255 -0.16 -6.70 13.59
CA PHE A 255 0.47 -5.70 14.45
C PHE A 255 1.49 -6.30 15.42
N ARG A 256 1.19 -7.50 16.02
CA ARG A 256 2.16 -8.21 16.88
C ARG A 256 3.43 -8.59 16.12
N VAL A 257 3.29 -9.04 14.88
CA VAL A 257 4.45 -9.38 14.04
C VAL A 257 5.25 -8.13 13.69
N TYR A 258 4.61 -7.01 13.35
CA TYR A 258 5.31 -5.74 13.13
C TYR A 258 6.09 -5.29 14.37
N GLN A 259 5.51 -5.42 15.56
CA GLN A 259 6.21 -5.12 16.81
C GLN A 259 7.42 -6.05 17.03
N LYS A 260 7.28 -7.35 16.78
CA LYS A 260 8.39 -8.31 16.88
C LYS A 260 9.55 -7.92 15.95
N LEU A 261 9.24 -7.66 14.68
CA LEU A 261 10.23 -7.25 13.68
C LEU A 261 10.84 -5.86 13.99
N LEU A 262 10.08 -4.95 14.60
CA LEU A 262 10.60 -3.68 15.10
C LEU A 262 11.65 -3.91 16.22
N TRP A 263 11.33 -4.75 17.19
CA TRP A 263 12.23 -5.02 18.33
C TRP A 263 13.48 -5.77 17.91
N SER A 264 13.39 -6.67 16.93
CA SER A 264 14.56 -7.34 16.33
C SER A 264 15.34 -6.44 15.36
N ARG A 265 14.87 -5.21 15.08
CA ARG A 265 15.46 -4.25 14.13
C ARG A 265 15.51 -4.76 12.69
N GLU A 266 14.57 -5.58 12.33
CA GLU A 266 14.45 -6.15 10.98
C GLU A 266 13.60 -5.30 10.04
N LEU A 267 12.75 -4.38 10.56
CA LEU A 267 11.94 -3.52 9.70
C LEU A 267 12.83 -2.58 8.87
N THR A 268 12.73 -2.71 7.57
CA THR A 268 13.39 -1.82 6.59
C THR A 268 12.38 -0.93 5.86
N ILE A 269 11.22 -0.73 6.46
CA ILE A 269 10.13 0.11 5.99
C ILE A 269 9.41 0.72 7.19
N ARG A 270 8.88 1.94 7.05
CA ARG A 270 8.02 2.55 8.07
C ARG A 270 6.58 2.14 7.81
N ILE A 271 5.88 1.73 8.86
CA ILE A 271 4.51 1.23 8.76
C ILE A 271 3.59 2.10 9.62
N SER A 272 2.57 2.70 9.01
CA SER A 272 1.43 3.31 9.71
C SER A 272 0.22 2.38 9.56
N THR A 273 -0.31 1.89 10.68
CA THR A 273 -1.35 0.85 10.66
C THR A 273 -2.75 1.43 10.77
N HIS A 274 -3.66 0.91 9.94
CA HIS A 274 -5.09 1.22 9.98
C HIS A 274 -5.86 -0.01 10.43
N GLN A 275 -6.40 0.03 11.64
CA GLN A 275 -7.25 -1.04 12.17
C GLN A 275 -8.73 -0.83 11.79
N PRO A 276 -9.58 -1.84 11.84
CA PRO A 276 -11.02 -1.66 11.59
C PRO A 276 -11.64 -0.56 12.47
N LEU A 277 -12.49 0.29 11.89
CA LEU A 277 -13.16 1.39 12.61
C LEU A 277 -13.90 0.89 13.87
N SER A 278 -14.48 -0.31 13.82
CA SER A 278 -15.17 -0.91 14.97
C SER A 278 -14.29 -1.09 16.22
N THR A 279 -12.96 -1.03 16.08
CA THR A 279 -12.00 -1.19 17.19
C THR A 279 -11.70 0.12 17.95
N TRP A 280 -12.30 1.24 17.54
CA TRP A 280 -11.95 2.57 18.06
C TRP A 280 -12.01 2.69 19.58
N ARG A 281 -13.03 2.04 20.24
CA ARG A 281 -13.14 2.08 21.71
C ARG A 281 -11.92 1.46 22.37
N ARG A 282 -11.48 0.31 21.88
CA ARG A 282 -10.30 -0.40 22.42
C ARG A 282 -9.05 0.45 22.33
N LEU A 283 -8.83 1.13 21.20
CA LEU A 283 -7.68 2.01 21.02
C LEU A 283 -7.80 3.27 21.88
N GLY A 284 -8.98 3.91 21.90
CA GLY A 284 -9.24 5.10 22.72
C GLY A 284 -9.09 4.84 24.21
N ASP A 285 -9.64 3.73 24.72
CA ASP A 285 -9.52 3.33 26.13
C ASP A 285 -8.06 3.03 26.52
N ALA A 286 -7.24 2.56 25.55
CA ALA A 286 -5.80 2.40 25.74
C ALA A 286 -4.99 3.71 25.63
N GLY A 287 -5.65 4.86 25.39
CA GLY A 287 -4.99 6.16 25.24
C GLY A 287 -4.23 6.32 23.91
N ILE A 288 -4.52 5.49 22.90
CA ILE A 288 -3.92 5.59 21.57
C ILE A 288 -4.64 6.67 20.78
N ALA A 289 -3.87 7.61 20.21
CA ALA A 289 -4.36 8.64 19.29
C ALA A 289 -3.66 8.50 17.93
N ALA A 290 -4.03 9.35 16.98
CA ALA A 290 -3.42 9.37 15.64
C ALA A 290 -1.88 9.48 15.71
N ALA A 291 -1.19 8.73 14.88
CA ALA A 291 0.28 8.65 14.81
C ALA A 291 0.98 8.21 16.11
N PHE A 292 0.28 7.49 16.99
CA PHE A 292 0.90 6.90 18.17
C PHE A 292 1.96 5.86 17.79
N GLY A 293 3.14 5.95 18.39
CA GLY A 293 4.23 5.00 18.16
C GLY A 293 5.58 5.69 18.02
N ASN A 294 6.39 5.20 17.11
CA ASN A 294 7.71 5.79 16.81
C ASN A 294 7.84 6.07 15.30
N GLY A 295 9.02 6.54 14.90
CA GLY A 295 9.28 6.85 13.49
C GLY A 295 9.23 5.65 12.53
N ILE A 296 9.12 4.40 13.02
CA ILE A 296 9.12 3.17 12.20
C ILE A 296 7.75 2.49 12.21
N LEU A 297 7.12 2.34 13.38
CA LEU A 297 5.81 1.70 13.51
C LEU A 297 4.84 2.63 14.24
N GLN A 298 3.71 2.91 13.61
CA GLN A 298 2.66 3.78 14.13
C GLN A 298 1.30 3.09 14.12
N ALA A 299 0.45 3.50 15.07
CA ALA A 299 -0.95 3.11 15.19
C ALA A 299 -1.83 4.38 15.32
N GLY A 300 -3.13 4.19 15.44
CA GLY A 300 -4.08 5.27 15.70
C GLY A 300 -4.83 5.77 14.47
N ALA A 301 -4.70 5.08 13.33
CA ALA A 301 -5.58 5.24 12.19
C ALA A 301 -6.56 4.06 12.10
N LEU A 302 -7.75 4.32 11.58
CA LEU A 302 -8.86 3.40 11.48
C LEU A 302 -9.39 3.33 10.04
N LYS A 303 -9.80 2.14 9.59
CA LYS A 303 -10.39 1.90 8.27
C LYS A 303 -11.84 1.43 8.40
N ALA A 304 -12.69 1.97 7.54
CA ALA A 304 -14.06 1.51 7.30
C ALA A 304 -14.36 1.50 5.80
N PHE A 305 -15.50 0.94 5.44
CA PHE A 305 -15.99 0.84 4.07
C PHE A 305 -17.36 1.50 3.97
N ALA A 306 -17.58 2.31 2.92
CA ALA A 306 -18.90 2.87 2.61
C ALA A 306 -19.64 2.04 1.56
N ASP A 307 -18.91 1.48 0.61
CA ASP A 307 -19.46 0.68 -0.49
C ASP A 307 -18.47 -0.41 -0.96
N GLY A 308 -18.77 -1.01 -2.11
CA GLY A 308 -17.90 -1.97 -2.77
C GLY A 308 -17.11 -1.35 -3.93
N SER A 309 -16.88 -2.13 -5.02
CA SER A 309 -16.03 -1.73 -6.15
C SER A 309 -16.80 -1.54 -7.46
N LEU A 310 -16.19 -0.79 -8.40
CA LEU A 310 -16.76 -0.60 -9.74
C LEU A 310 -16.80 -1.92 -10.51
N GLY A 311 -15.74 -2.72 -10.45
CA GLY A 311 -15.61 -3.99 -11.16
C GLY A 311 -16.68 -5.01 -10.78
N SER A 312 -17.01 -5.13 -9.49
CA SER A 312 -18.04 -6.02 -8.96
C SER A 312 -19.45 -5.43 -9.07
N THR A 313 -19.63 -4.22 -9.61
CA THR A 313 -20.92 -3.49 -9.65
C THR A 313 -21.57 -3.27 -8.27
N THR A 314 -20.73 -3.09 -7.25
CA THR A 314 -21.14 -2.87 -5.86
C THR A 314 -20.77 -1.47 -5.34
N ALA A 315 -20.00 -0.67 -6.09
CA ALA A 315 -19.80 0.74 -5.79
C ALA A 315 -21.14 1.50 -5.83
N LEU A 316 -21.41 2.34 -4.82
CA LEU A 316 -22.71 2.94 -4.59
C LEU A 316 -22.88 4.27 -5.32
N PHE A 317 -23.76 4.28 -6.32
CA PHE A 317 -24.05 5.43 -7.17
C PHE A 317 -25.46 6.00 -6.96
N TYR A 318 -25.64 7.28 -7.29
CA TYR A 318 -26.97 7.88 -7.38
C TYR A 318 -27.75 7.36 -8.58
N GLU A 319 -27.10 7.34 -9.75
CA GLU A 319 -27.66 6.77 -10.98
C GLU A 319 -27.28 5.30 -11.11
N PRO A 320 -28.13 4.46 -11.71
CA PRO A 320 -27.81 3.04 -11.88
C PRO A 320 -26.61 2.84 -12.80
N TYR A 321 -26.01 1.67 -12.73
CA TYR A 321 -24.99 1.25 -13.69
C TYR A 321 -25.56 1.26 -15.12
N SER A 322 -24.78 1.76 -16.08
CA SER A 322 -25.20 1.87 -17.48
C SER A 322 -25.44 0.51 -18.14
N ASP A 323 -24.67 -0.49 -17.74
CA ASP A 323 -24.77 -1.88 -18.21
C ASP A 323 -25.62 -2.78 -17.29
N ALA A 324 -26.17 -2.23 -16.20
CA ALA A 324 -27.07 -2.93 -15.28
C ALA A 324 -28.16 -1.97 -14.76
N PRO A 325 -29.17 -1.61 -15.59
CA PRO A 325 -30.19 -0.60 -15.32
C PRO A 325 -31.05 -0.95 -14.12
N GLY A 326 -30.96 -0.74 -13.00
CA GLY A 326 -31.68 -1.11 -11.77
C GLY A 326 -30.71 -1.44 -10.65
N ASN A 327 -29.41 -1.56 -10.96
CA ASN A 327 -28.37 -1.72 -9.97
C ASN A 327 -27.69 -0.36 -9.68
N HIS A 328 -27.77 0.10 -8.44
CA HIS A 328 -27.13 1.32 -7.95
C HIS A 328 -25.88 1.03 -7.10
N GLY A 329 -25.45 -0.22 -7.00
CA GLY A 329 -24.45 -0.67 -6.03
C GLY A 329 -25.05 -0.98 -4.66
N ILE A 330 -24.20 -1.22 -3.69
CA ILE A 330 -24.57 -1.70 -2.36
C ILE A 330 -23.77 -0.92 -1.30
N ALA A 331 -24.45 -0.41 -0.28
CA ALA A 331 -23.77 0.10 0.90
C ALA A 331 -23.11 -1.08 1.66
N SER A 332 -21.89 -0.85 2.16
CA SER A 332 -21.19 -1.87 2.97
C SER A 332 -21.86 -2.10 4.32
N GLU A 333 -21.51 -3.19 5.00
CA GLU A 333 -22.01 -3.48 6.34
C GLU A 333 -21.66 -2.38 7.35
N ASP A 334 -20.51 -1.73 7.22
CA ASP A 334 -20.11 -0.61 8.07
C ASP A 334 -21.07 0.59 7.94
N MET A 335 -21.68 0.77 6.76
CA MET A 335 -22.67 1.84 6.49
C MET A 335 -24.10 1.45 6.87
N ILE A 336 -24.37 0.24 7.32
CA ILE A 336 -25.73 -0.22 7.64
C ILE A 336 -25.85 -0.60 9.12
N PRO A 337 -26.61 0.18 9.89
CA PRO A 337 -27.21 1.46 9.55
C PRO A 337 -26.17 2.60 9.55
N GLU A 338 -26.39 3.63 8.72
CA GLU A 338 -25.49 4.80 8.63
C GLU A 338 -25.28 5.51 9.97
N SER A 339 -26.31 5.51 10.84
CA SER A 339 -26.21 6.03 12.20
C SER A 339 -25.11 5.33 13.03
N LYS A 340 -24.86 4.05 12.78
CA LYS A 340 -23.78 3.29 13.44
C LYS A 340 -22.40 3.72 12.94
N MET A 341 -22.25 3.92 11.64
CA MET A 341 -21.04 4.51 11.06
C MET A 341 -20.76 5.87 11.69
N LYS A 342 -21.77 6.76 11.75
CA LYS A 342 -21.66 8.08 12.39
C LYS A 342 -21.21 7.96 13.85
N GLU A 343 -21.85 7.09 14.65
CA GLU A 343 -21.47 6.85 16.07
C GLU A 343 -20.01 6.45 16.20
N ASN A 344 -19.56 5.52 15.34
CA ASN A 344 -18.19 5.04 15.37
C ASN A 344 -17.18 6.15 14.99
N ILE A 345 -17.47 6.95 13.96
CA ILE A 345 -16.62 8.08 13.54
C ILE A 345 -16.57 9.13 14.65
N LEU A 346 -17.72 9.49 15.25
CA LEU A 346 -17.81 10.44 16.37
C LEU A 346 -16.95 9.99 17.56
N GLY A 347 -17.07 8.72 17.94
CA GLY A 347 -16.31 8.15 19.04
C GLY A 347 -14.81 8.09 18.76
N ALA A 348 -14.42 7.65 17.56
CA ALA A 348 -13.04 7.62 17.11
C ALA A 348 -12.42 9.03 17.10
N ASP A 349 -13.16 10.02 16.58
CA ASP A 349 -12.72 11.40 16.55
C ASP A 349 -12.55 11.98 17.96
N ARG A 350 -13.49 11.74 18.90
CA ARG A 350 -13.34 12.14 20.31
C ARG A 350 -12.12 11.53 20.98
N ALA A 351 -11.80 10.27 20.64
CA ALA A 351 -10.62 9.58 21.14
C ALA A 351 -9.30 10.06 20.49
N GLY A 352 -9.36 11.00 19.55
CA GLY A 352 -8.15 11.49 18.87
C GLY A 352 -7.62 10.61 17.75
N LEU A 353 -8.38 9.60 17.32
CA LEU A 353 -8.00 8.68 16.24
C LEU A 353 -8.27 9.30 14.88
N GLN A 354 -7.51 8.89 13.88
CA GLN A 354 -7.75 9.23 12.47
C GLN A 354 -8.74 8.23 11.87
N VAL A 355 -9.62 8.70 10.98
CA VAL A 355 -10.57 7.82 10.27
C VAL A 355 -10.35 7.93 8.77
N ALA A 356 -10.22 6.77 8.13
CA ALA A 356 -10.16 6.58 6.69
C ALA A 356 -11.34 5.72 6.26
N VAL A 357 -12.10 6.16 5.25
CA VAL A 357 -13.28 5.45 4.75
C VAL A 357 -13.13 5.18 3.26
N HIS A 358 -13.22 3.92 2.87
CA HIS A 358 -13.31 3.51 1.48
C HIS A 358 -14.62 4.04 0.87
N ALA A 359 -14.54 4.78 -0.22
CA ALA A 359 -15.69 5.21 -1.00
C ALA A 359 -15.33 5.31 -2.49
N ILE A 360 -15.96 4.47 -3.30
CA ILE A 360 -15.73 4.39 -4.75
C ILE A 360 -16.84 5.13 -5.50
N GLY A 361 -18.10 4.78 -5.28
CA GLY A 361 -19.22 5.40 -5.95
C GLY A 361 -19.48 6.84 -5.51
N ASP A 362 -20.09 7.63 -6.38
CA ASP A 362 -20.37 9.05 -6.14
C ASP A 362 -21.31 9.30 -4.96
N ARG A 363 -22.29 8.42 -4.75
CA ARG A 363 -23.19 8.49 -3.59
C ARG A 363 -22.47 8.10 -2.30
N ALA A 364 -21.56 7.13 -2.34
CA ALA A 364 -20.76 6.77 -1.17
C ALA A 364 -19.85 7.95 -0.75
N ASN A 365 -19.17 8.58 -1.71
CA ASN A 365 -18.32 9.74 -1.45
C ASN A 365 -19.10 10.91 -0.83
N ASP A 366 -20.30 11.25 -1.38
CA ASP A 366 -21.15 12.30 -0.80
C ASP A 366 -21.57 11.99 0.62
N ARG A 367 -21.99 10.73 0.90
CA ARG A 367 -22.42 10.32 2.25
C ARG A 367 -21.28 10.40 3.25
N VAL A 368 -20.08 9.93 2.89
CA VAL A 368 -18.90 10.00 3.76
C VAL A 368 -18.49 11.46 4.04
N LEU A 369 -18.45 12.31 3.01
CA LEU A 369 -18.19 13.73 3.20
C LEU A 369 -19.23 14.40 4.13
N SER A 370 -20.50 14.00 4.04
CA SER A 370 -21.57 14.50 4.90
C SER A 370 -21.38 14.05 6.34
N LEU A 371 -21.05 12.77 6.57
CA LEU A 371 -20.73 12.25 7.90
C LEU A 371 -19.53 12.96 8.52
N PHE A 372 -18.46 13.22 7.76
CA PHE A 372 -17.30 13.95 8.26
C PHE A 372 -17.62 15.40 8.62
N ASP A 373 -18.47 16.08 7.84
CA ASP A 373 -18.95 17.43 8.15
C ASP A 373 -19.78 17.46 9.44
N GLU A 374 -20.72 16.51 9.60
CA GLU A 374 -21.53 16.38 10.81
C GLU A 374 -20.68 16.11 12.05
N VAL A 375 -19.72 15.18 11.95
CA VAL A 375 -18.79 14.86 13.05
C VAL A 375 -17.92 16.08 13.42
N ALA A 376 -17.42 16.80 12.41
CA ALA A 376 -16.61 17.99 12.64
C ALA A 376 -17.40 19.10 13.35
N LYS A 377 -18.68 19.28 13.00
CA LYS A 377 -19.57 20.23 13.67
C LYS A 377 -19.88 19.83 15.12
N GLU A 378 -20.11 18.53 15.37
CA GLU A 378 -20.48 18.03 16.69
C GLU A 378 -19.28 18.04 17.66
N ASN A 379 -18.10 17.65 17.22
CA ASN A 379 -16.91 17.54 18.07
C ASN A 379 -16.04 18.82 18.12
N GLY A 380 -16.38 19.85 17.32
CA GLY A 380 -15.64 21.12 17.26
C GLY A 380 -14.35 21.05 16.42
N PRO A 381 -13.61 22.16 16.29
CA PRO A 381 -12.44 22.28 15.41
C PRO A 381 -11.23 21.51 15.93
N ARG A 382 -10.55 20.75 15.05
CA ARG A 382 -9.26 20.10 15.28
C ARG A 382 -8.64 19.65 13.94
N ASP A 383 -7.35 19.37 13.92
CA ASP A 383 -6.67 18.72 12.80
C ASP A 383 -6.99 17.21 12.81
N ARG A 384 -7.95 16.78 11.99
CA ARG A 384 -8.44 15.40 11.91
C ARG A 384 -7.77 14.60 10.83
N ARG A 385 -7.49 15.27 9.72
CA ARG A 385 -7.02 14.63 8.49
C ARG A 385 -7.84 13.40 8.17
N PHE A 386 -9.16 13.52 8.22
CA PHE A 386 -10.04 12.46 7.72
C PHE A 386 -9.72 12.15 6.28
N ARG A 387 -9.85 10.88 5.90
CA ARG A 387 -9.46 10.41 4.58
C ARG A 387 -10.63 9.71 3.90
N ILE A 388 -10.75 9.93 2.61
CA ILE A 388 -11.53 9.04 1.73
C ILE A 388 -10.53 8.24 0.91
N GLU A 389 -10.55 6.92 1.12
CA GLU A 389 -9.77 5.99 0.34
C GLU A 389 -10.46 5.76 -1.00
N HIS A 390 -9.71 5.75 -2.06
CA HIS A 390 -10.08 5.73 -3.46
C HIS A 390 -10.64 7.07 -3.95
N ALA A 391 -11.68 7.65 -3.34
CA ALA A 391 -12.32 8.89 -3.82
C ALA A 391 -12.52 8.85 -5.35
N GLN A 392 -13.00 7.67 -5.85
CA GLN A 392 -12.77 7.25 -7.23
C GLN A 392 -13.69 7.95 -8.22
N HIS A 393 -14.98 8.04 -7.90
CA HIS A 393 -15.98 8.70 -8.75
C HIS A 393 -16.62 9.84 -7.98
N LEU A 394 -16.40 11.07 -8.43
CA LEU A 394 -16.84 12.27 -7.73
C LEU A 394 -17.79 13.10 -8.61
N ARG A 395 -18.85 13.60 -8.00
CA ARG A 395 -19.64 14.65 -8.63
C ARG A 395 -18.91 15.98 -8.52
N ALA A 396 -19.05 16.85 -9.50
CA ALA A 396 -18.42 18.17 -9.50
C ALA A 396 -18.71 18.98 -8.22
N ILE A 397 -19.94 18.85 -7.66
CA ILE A 397 -20.36 19.53 -6.44
C ILE A 397 -19.63 19.04 -5.18
N ASP A 398 -19.11 17.80 -5.19
CA ASP A 398 -18.45 17.20 -4.03
C ASP A 398 -16.95 17.52 -3.97
N ILE A 399 -16.31 17.80 -5.10
CA ILE A 399 -14.88 18.08 -5.20
C ILE A 399 -14.43 19.22 -4.26
N PRO A 400 -15.10 20.40 -4.22
CA PRO A 400 -14.69 21.49 -3.32
C PRO A 400 -14.86 21.16 -1.83
N ARG A 401 -15.67 20.15 -1.50
CA ARG A 401 -15.91 19.75 -0.11
C ARG A 401 -14.66 19.14 0.53
N PHE A 402 -13.80 18.46 -0.24
CA PHE A 402 -12.54 17.90 0.27
C PHE A 402 -11.68 19.00 0.89
N ALA A 403 -11.39 20.05 0.16
CA ALA A 403 -10.60 21.18 0.67
C ALA A 403 -11.28 21.91 1.83
N ARG A 404 -12.60 22.20 1.70
CA ARG A 404 -13.37 22.91 2.74
C ARG A 404 -13.40 22.16 4.06
N LEU A 405 -13.46 20.81 4.03
CA LEU A 405 -13.53 19.97 5.23
C LEU A 405 -12.15 19.49 5.69
N GLY A 406 -11.09 19.78 4.94
CA GLY A 406 -9.75 19.26 5.19
C GLY A 406 -9.65 17.74 5.04
N VAL A 407 -10.52 17.14 4.21
CA VAL A 407 -10.52 15.72 3.91
C VAL A 407 -9.45 15.42 2.86
N ILE A 408 -8.63 14.41 3.12
CA ILE A 408 -7.57 13.96 2.22
C ILE A 408 -8.19 12.98 1.21
N ALA A 409 -7.90 13.18 -0.07
CA ALA A 409 -8.20 12.21 -1.13
C ALA A 409 -7.02 11.23 -1.25
N SER A 410 -7.19 10.02 -0.72
CA SER A 410 -6.19 8.95 -0.76
C SER A 410 -6.47 8.04 -1.95
N MET A 411 -5.70 8.21 -3.02
CA MET A 411 -6.07 7.71 -4.34
C MET A 411 -4.99 6.82 -4.96
N GLN A 412 -5.39 5.98 -5.93
CA GLN A 412 -4.54 5.00 -6.60
C GLN A 412 -4.43 5.32 -8.09
N PRO A 413 -3.38 6.03 -8.51
CA PRO A 413 -3.28 6.44 -9.92
C PRO A 413 -3.20 5.28 -10.92
N TYR A 414 -2.61 4.14 -10.52
CA TYR A 414 -2.53 2.97 -11.39
C TYR A 414 -3.93 2.46 -11.78
N HIS A 415 -4.88 2.47 -10.85
CA HIS A 415 -6.26 2.06 -11.14
C HIS A 415 -6.90 2.91 -12.24
N ALA A 416 -6.51 4.18 -12.39
CA ALA A 416 -7.06 5.03 -13.45
C ALA A 416 -6.71 4.53 -14.87
N ILE A 417 -5.52 3.95 -15.06
CA ILE A 417 -5.09 3.43 -16.36
C ILE A 417 -5.55 1.99 -16.60
N ASP A 418 -5.87 1.27 -15.56
CA ASP A 418 -6.48 -0.06 -15.64
C ASP A 418 -7.99 0.04 -15.89
N ASP A 419 -8.73 0.71 -15.03
CA ASP A 419 -10.18 0.93 -15.13
C ASP A 419 -10.58 1.67 -16.43
N GLY A 420 -9.75 2.58 -16.89
CA GLY A 420 -10.01 3.39 -18.09
C GLY A 420 -10.27 2.55 -19.34
N SER A 421 -9.92 1.28 -19.35
CA SER A 421 -10.22 0.36 -20.44
C SER A 421 -11.68 -0.12 -20.46
N TRP A 422 -12.42 -0.01 -19.33
CA TRP A 422 -13.77 -0.58 -19.22
C TRP A 422 -14.75 0.25 -18.36
N ALA A 423 -14.29 1.23 -17.61
CA ALA A 423 -15.13 1.98 -16.65
C ALA A 423 -16.33 2.68 -17.34
N GLU A 424 -16.13 3.25 -18.55
CA GLU A 424 -17.22 3.91 -19.27
C GLU A 424 -18.38 2.96 -19.62
N LYS A 425 -18.11 1.67 -19.82
CA LYS A 425 -19.16 0.67 -19.99
C LYS A 425 -20.05 0.58 -18.76
N ARG A 426 -19.46 0.73 -17.56
CA ARG A 426 -20.17 0.64 -16.27
C ARG A 426 -20.98 1.88 -15.94
N ILE A 427 -20.41 3.07 -16.16
CA ILE A 427 -20.97 4.32 -15.65
C ILE A 427 -21.31 5.36 -16.73
N GLY A 428 -20.95 5.09 -17.98
CA GLY A 428 -21.13 6.02 -19.09
C GLY A 428 -20.10 7.16 -19.12
N PRO A 429 -19.95 7.83 -20.26
CA PRO A 429 -18.88 8.82 -20.48
C PRO A 429 -19.02 10.07 -19.60
N GLU A 430 -20.22 10.50 -19.25
CA GLU A 430 -20.42 11.71 -18.45
C GLU A 430 -19.95 11.53 -17.01
N ARG A 431 -20.27 10.40 -16.36
CA ARG A 431 -19.80 10.09 -15.00
C ARG A 431 -18.30 9.79 -14.96
N ALA A 432 -17.76 9.26 -16.07
CA ALA A 432 -16.32 9.01 -16.20
C ALA A 432 -15.48 10.27 -16.06
N LYS A 433 -16.00 11.46 -16.40
CA LYS A 433 -15.29 12.75 -16.26
C LYS A 433 -14.90 13.08 -14.81
N GLY A 434 -15.67 12.59 -13.84
CA GLY A 434 -15.37 12.72 -12.40
C GLY A 434 -14.55 11.57 -11.81
N THR A 435 -14.03 10.68 -12.65
CA THR A 435 -13.28 9.50 -12.19
C THR A 435 -11.81 9.80 -12.05
N TYR A 436 -11.25 9.46 -10.86
CA TYR A 436 -9.87 9.80 -10.50
C TYR A 436 -9.56 11.28 -10.78
N ALA A 437 -10.34 12.17 -10.18
CA ALA A 437 -10.38 13.61 -10.46
C ALA A 437 -9.19 14.37 -9.86
N PHE A 438 -7.95 13.91 -10.13
CA PHE A 438 -6.72 14.43 -9.52
C PHE A 438 -6.56 15.93 -9.74
N ARG A 439 -6.70 16.40 -10.99
CA ARG A 439 -6.54 17.81 -11.33
C ARG A 439 -7.59 18.66 -10.63
N SER A 440 -8.85 18.25 -10.73
CA SER A 440 -9.95 18.99 -10.12
C SER A 440 -9.84 19.09 -8.59
N LEU A 441 -9.38 18.02 -7.92
CA LEU A 441 -9.12 18.03 -6.48
C LEU A 441 -7.98 18.97 -6.10
N LEU A 442 -6.88 18.96 -6.84
CA LEU A 442 -5.75 19.87 -6.61
C LEU A 442 -6.16 21.33 -6.83
N ASP A 443 -6.90 21.63 -7.91
CA ASP A 443 -7.39 22.97 -8.22
C ASP A 443 -8.37 23.49 -7.16
N ALA A 444 -9.13 22.60 -6.54
CA ALA A 444 -9.98 22.91 -5.40
C ALA A 444 -9.20 23.09 -4.09
N GLY A 445 -7.89 22.83 -4.06
CA GLY A 445 -7.03 22.94 -2.87
C GLY A 445 -7.05 21.71 -1.96
N ALA A 446 -7.56 20.57 -2.40
CA ALA A 446 -7.52 19.32 -1.64
C ALA A 446 -6.11 18.73 -1.60
N VAL A 447 -5.78 18.04 -0.50
CA VAL A 447 -4.54 17.27 -0.40
C VAL A 447 -4.75 15.90 -1.03
N LEU A 448 -3.87 15.54 -1.99
CA LEU A 448 -3.78 14.19 -2.53
C LEU A 448 -2.70 13.40 -1.76
N ALA A 449 -3.03 12.17 -1.41
CA ALA A 449 -2.09 11.15 -0.95
C ALA A 449 -2.20 9.96 -1.90
N PHE A 450 -1.07 9.53 -2.50
CA PHE A 450 -1.10 8.44 -3.45
C PHE A 450 -0.60 7.13 -2.84
N GLY A 451 -1.27 6.06 -3.21
CA GLY A 451 -0.94 4.68 -2.86
C GLY A 451 -1.18 3.75 -4.04
N SER A 452 -0.82 2.49 -3.87
CA SER A 452 -0.99 1.45 -4.88
C SER A 452 -2.25 0.61 -4.68
N ASP A 453 -2.73 0.50 -3.44
CA ASP A 453 -3.68 -0.53 -3.02
C ASP A 453 -3.12 -1.96 -3.26
N TRP A 454 -1.78 -2.07 -3.10
CA TRP A 454 -1.10 -3.35 -3.29
C TRP A 454 -1.70 -4.39 -2.34
N TYR A 455 -2.12 -5.47 -2.81
CA TYR A 455 -1.76 -6.27 -4.00
C TYR A 455 -2.72 -6.12 -5.19
N VAL A 456 -3.76 -5.28 -5.10
CA VAL A 456 -4.72 -5.04 -6.21
C VAL A 456 -4.00 -4.41 -7.41
N ALA A 457 -3.06 -3.49 -7.16
CA ALA A 457 -2.15 -2.98 -8.17
C ALA A 457 -0.68 -3.13 -7.72
N PRO A 458 0.30 -3.03 -8.62
CA PRO A 458 1.71 -3.17 -8.28
C PRO A 458 2.21 -2.15 -7.26
N LEU A 459 3.06 -2.57 -6.31
CA LEU A 459 3.75 -1.67 -5.37
C LEU A 459 4.88 -0.90 -6.10
N LYS A 460 4.51 -0.10 -7.09
CA LYS A 460 5.44 0.61 -7.99
C LYS A 460 5.04 2.06 -8.17
N PRO A 461 5.49 2.97 -7.29
CA PRO A 461 5.15 4.40 -7.38
C PRO A 461 5.47 5.02 -8.74
N ILE A 462 6.51 4.55 -9.42
CA ILE A 462 6.89 5.05 -10.75
C ILE A 462 5.77 4.79 -11.79
N GLU A 463 5.14 3.62 -11.75
CA GLU A 463 3.99 3.31 -12.62
C GLU A 463 2.77 4.17 -12.23
N GLY A 464 2.56 4.45 -10.94
CA GLY A 464 1.54 5.38 -10.46
C GLY A 464 1.79 6.82 -10.90
N ILE A 465 3.05 7.30 -10.87
CA ILE A 465 3.44 8.62 -11.39
C ILE A 465 3.20 8.70 -12.89
N TYR A 466 3.58 7.66 -13.64
CA TYR A 466 3.27 7.55 -15.06
C TYR A 466 1.77 7.64 -15.31
N ALA A 467 0.98 6.88 -14.57
CA ALA A 467 -0.48 6.84 -14.68
C ALA A 467 -1.10 8.23 -14.41
N ALA A 468 -0.69 8.91 -13.34
CA ALA A 468 -1.20 10.24 -13.00
C ALA A 468 -0.84 11.31 -14.03
N ALA A 469 0.37 11.22 -14.61
CA ALA A 469 0.85 12.21 -15.58
C ALA A 469 0.33 11.97 -17.00
N THR A 470 0.10 10.72 -17.39
CA THR A 470 -0.27 10.38 -18.78
C THR A 470 -1.72 9.95 -18.93
N ARG A 471 -2.28 9.24 -17.96
CA ARG A 471 -3.59 8.57 -17.99
C ARG A 471 -3.77 7.64 -19.21
N ARG A 472 -2.67 7.17 -19.78
CA ARG A 472 -2.69 6.21 -20.90
C ARG A 472 -3.09 4.83 -20.37
N THR A 473 -4.17 4.28 -20.90
CA THR A 473 -4.69 3.00 -20.46
C THR A 473 -3.81 1.84 -20.86
N LEU A 474 -3.83 0.77 -20.05
CA LEU A 474 -2.97 -0.42 -20.24
C LEU A 474 -3.22 -1.14 -21.57
N ASP A 475 -4.45 -1.05 -22.11
CA ASP A 475 -4.83 -1.63 -23.39
C ASP A 475 -4.43 -0.78 -24.61
N GLY A 476 -3.84 0.39 -24.39
CA GLY A 476 -3.38 1.31 -25.43
C GLY A 476 -4.49 2.05 -26.19
N ARG A 477 -5.75 1.89 -25.83
CA ARG A 477 -6.88 2.55 -26.51
C ARG A 477 -6.95 4.07 -26.30
N HIS A 478 -6.32 4.56 -25.24
CA HIS A 478 -6.29 5.99 -24.91
C HIS A 478 -4.85 6.54 -24.93
N PRO A 479 -4.22 6.68 -26.13
CA PRO A 479 -2.83 7.12 -26.23
C PRO A 479 -2.62 8.56 -25.76
N GLU A 480 -3.67 9.38 -25.81
CA GLU A 480 -3.65 10.76 -25.27
C GLU A 480 -4.14 10.84 -23.82
N GLY A 481 -4.42 9.70 -23.20
CA GLY A 481 -4.94 9.56 -21.84
C GLY A 481 -6.46 9.50 -21.76
N TRP A 482 -6.95 8.63 -20.87
CA TRP A 482 -8.37 8.56 -20.53
C TRP A 482 -8.74 9.70 -19.57
N VAL A 483 -9.79 10.47 -19.88
CA VAL A 483 -10.15 11.71 -19.17
C VAL A 483 -8.93 12.63 -18.99
N PRO A 484 -8.31 13.11 -20.10
CA PRO A 484 -7.00 13.76 -20.06
C PRO A 484 -6.99 15.07 -19.25
N GLU A 485 -8.17 15.69 -19.00
CA GLU A 485 -8.34 16.88 -18.18
C GLU A 485 -7.91 16.64 -16.70
N GLN A 486 -7.89 15.39 -16.28
CA GLN A 486 -7.51 15.03 -14.92
C GLN A 486 -6.03 14.68 -14.77
N LYS A 487 -5.21 14.88 -15.81
CA LYS A 487 -3.75 14.74 -15.70
C LYS A 487 -3.18 15.75 -14.72
N ILE A 488 -2.15 15.34 -14.01
CA ILE A 488 -1.33 16.21 -13.17
C ILE A 488 0.13 16.14 -13.60
N THR A 489 0.94 17.10 -13.18
CA THR A 489 2.36 17.09 -13.48
C THR A 489 3.09 15.97 -12.71
N VAL A 490 4.24 15.56 -13.23
CA VAL A 490 5.15 14.61 -12.55
C VAL A 490 5.50 15.11 -11.15
N ALA A 491 5.75 16.42 -10.99
CA ALA A 491 6.08 17.02 -9.70
C ALA A 491 4.92 16.91 -8.68
N GLU A 492 3.67 17.13 -9.12
CA GLU A 492 2.49 16.96 -8.27
C GLU A 492 2.29 15.49 -7.89
N ALA A 493 2.51 14.55 -8.83
CA ALA A 493 2.41 13.13 -8.55
C ALA A 493 3.50 12.65 -7.57
N VAL A 494 4.76 13.08 -7.75
CA VAL A 494 5.85 12.82 -6.79
C VAL A 494 5.51 13.39 -5.41
N LYS A 495 5.00 14.63 -5.35
CA LYS A 495 4.58 15.25 -4.08
C LYS A 495 3.48 14.44 -3.40
N ALA A 496 2.52 13.88 -4.14
CA ALA A 496 1.45 13.06 -3.59
C ALA A 496 1.97 11.71 -3.03
N TYR A 497 2.97 11.08 -3.69
CA TYR A 497 3.64 9.86 -3.20
C TYR A 497 4.69 10.10 -2.10
N THR A 498 4.97 11.33 -1.73
CA THR A 498 5.98 11.67 -0.72
C THR A 498 5.39 12.53 0.38
N TRP A 499 5.38 13.85 0.22
CA TRP A 499 4.85 14.79 1.22
C TRP A 499 3.34 14.60 1.48
N GLY A 500 2.54 14.39 0.44
CA GLY A 500 1.08 14.21 0.58
C GLY A 500 0.74 12.97 1.41
N SER A 501 1.40 11.84 1.13
CA SER A 501 1.24 10.62 1.91
C SER A 501 1.84 10.73 3.31
N ALA A 502 2.92 11.49 3.50
CA ALA A 502 3.45 11.80 4.82
C ALA A 502 2.48 12.66 5.63
N TYR A 503 1.88 13.68 5.01
CA TYR A 503 0.84 14.52 5.61
C TYR A 503 -0.37 13.67 6.01
N ALA A 504 -0.79 12.73 5.16
CA ALA A 504 -1.91 11.83 5.45
C ALA A 504 -1.69 10.95 6.69
N SER A 505 -0.45 10.73 7.11
CA SER A 505 -0.08 9.96 8.32
C SER A 505 0.51 10.81 9.45
N PHE A 506 0.33 12.15 9.45
CA PHE A 506 0.87 13.08 10.43
C PHE A 506 2.40 13.08 10.55
N CYS A 507 3.11 12.75 9.48
CA CYS A 507 4.57 12.57 9.45
C CYS A 507 5.31 13.57 8.57
N GLU A 508 4.65 14.59 8.02
CA GLU A 508 5.24 15.56 7.10
C GLU A 508 6.36 16.43 7.70
N LYS A 509 6.46 16.43 9.03
CA LYS A 509 7.56 17.10 9.75
C LYS A 509 8.82 16.26 9.87
N ASP A 510 8.69 14.95 9.59
CA ASP A 510 9.78 13.99 9.70
C ASP A 510 10.19 13.40 8.34
N LYS A 511 9.26 13.22 7.40
CA LYS A 511 9.53 12.59 6.10
C LYS A 511 8.71 13.20 4.95
N GLY A 512 9.01 12.78 3.72
CA GLY A 512 8.32 13.25 2.51
C GLY A 512 8.97 14.44 1.83
N THR A 513 10.00 15.04 2.45
CA THR A 513 10.86 16.08 1.87
C THR A 513 12.32 15.80 2.20
N ILE A 514 13.24 16.31 1.37
CA ILE A 514 14.69 16.26 1.63
C ILE A 514 15.11 17.63 2.17
N ALA A 515 15.31 17.71 3.48
CA ALA A 515 15.77 18.91 4.17
C ALA A 515 16.53 18.53 5.45
N PRO A 516 17.43 19.39 5.97
CA PRO A 516 18.06 19.15 7.26
C PRO A 516 17.04 18.89 8.37
N GLY A 517 17.27 17.88 9.19
CA GLY A 517 16.36 17.42 10.25
C GLY A 517 15.36 16.35 9.84
N MET A 518 15.08 16.17 8.54
CA MET A 518 14.18 15.14 8.04
C MET A 518 14.84 13.75 8.10
N LEU A 519 14.03 12.70 8.11
CA LEU A 519 14.50 11.33 8.02
C LEU A 519 15.23 11.07 6.70
N ALA A 520 16.31 10.34 6.77
CA ALA A 520 17.17 10.00 5.64
C ALA A 520 16.60 8.78 4.88
N ASP A 521 15.41 8.95 4.31
CA ASP A 521 14.72 8.00 3.44
C ASP A 521 14.74 8.55 2.01
N LEU A 522 15.44 7.87 1.10
CA LEU A 522 15.70 8.37 -0.26
C LEU A 522 15.53 7.25 -1.29
N ALA A 523 15.05 7.61 -2.46
CA ALA A 523 15.02 6.75 -3.65
C ALA A 523 15.80 7.40 -4.79
N VAL A 524 16.68 6.64 -5.46
CA VAL A 524 17.42 7.09 -6.63
C VAL A 524 16.94 6.35 -7.85
N LEU A 525 16.69 7.07 -8.93
CA LEU A 525 16.15 6.55 -10.18
C LEU A 525 17.21 6.50 -11.28
N SER A 526 17.03 5.58 -12.23
CA SER A 526 17.87 5.45 -13.42
C SER A 526 17.74 6.63 -14.39
N ASP A 527 16.60 7.32 -14.37
CA ASP A 527 16.23 8.36 -15.30
C ASP A 527 15.71 9.61 -14.57
N ASP A 528 15.94 10.78 -15.13
CA ASP A 528 15.30 12.01 -14.66
C ASP A 528 13.85 12.09 -15.19
N ILE A 529 12.90 11.58 -14.41
CA ILE A 529 11.47 11.51 -14.76
C ILE A 529 10.81 12.88 -14.99
N PHE A 530 11.48 13.98 -14.61
CA PHE A 530 10.98 15.33 -14.88
C PHE A 530 11.37 15.86 -16.25
N SER A 531 12.35 15.24 -16.92
CA SER A 531 12.91 15.71 -18.20
C SER A 531 12.73 14.74 -19.37
N ILE A 532 12.48 13.44 -19.08
CA ILE A 532 12.23 12.45 -20.13
C ILE A 532 10.81 12.58 -20.69
N ASP A 533 10.58 11.99 -21.86
CA ASP A 533 9.21 11.82 -22.39
C ASP A 533 8.32 11.10 -21.35
N PRO A 534 7.15 11.65 -21.02
CA PRO A 534 6.23 11.01 -20.08
C PRO A 534 5.91 9.55 -20.42
N ALA A 535 5.91 9.17 -21.69
CA ALA A 535 5.72 7.77 -22.12
C ALA A 535 6.81 6.82 -21.59
N ARG A 536 7.98 7.33 -21.25
CA ARG A 536 9.12 6.55 -20.78
C ARG A 536 9.20 6.44 -19.25
N ILE A 537 8.39 7.21 -18.52
CA ILE A 537 8.43 7.24 -17.04
C ILE A 537 8.27 5.83 -16.45
N ALA A 538 7.33 5.02 -16.97
CA ALA A 538 7.11 3.66 -16.50
C ALA A 538 8.34 2.73 -16.66
N ASN A 539 9.30 3.08 -17.52
CA ASN A 539 10.53 2.33 -17.75
C ASN A 539 11.64 2.68 -16.75
N ALA A 540 11.54 3.83 -16.08
CA ALA A 540 12.51 4.23 -15.06
C ALA A 540 12.58 3.19 -13.94
N LYS A 541 13.78 2.90 -13.47
CA LYS A 541 14.03 1.90 -12.42
C LYS A 541 14.59 2.57 -11.18
N VAL A 542 14.25 2.05 -10.03
CA VAL A 542 14.95 2.38 -8.79
C VAL A 542 16.32 1.70 -8.83
N VAL A 543 17.36 2.49 -8.64
CA VAL A 543 18.76 2.01 -8.63
C VAL A 543 19.33 1.98 -7.23
N LEU A 544 18.81 2.80 -6.31
CA LEU A 544 19.23 2.82 -4.90
C LEU A 544 18.04 3.19 -4.02
N THR A 545 17.93 2.52 -2.86
CA THR A 545 17.00 2.89 -1.79
C THR A 545 17.76 3.07 -0.48
N VAL A 546 17.58 4.21 0.14
CA VAL A 546 18.11 4.53 1.47
C VAL A 546 16.92 4.56 2.44
N PHE A 547 17.04 3.84 3.52
CA PHE A 547 16.08 3.82 4.63
C PHE A 547 16.83 4.07 5.93
N ASP A 548 16.34 4.99 6.73
CA ASP A 548 16.89 5.32 8.04
C ASP A 548 18.41 5.61 7.99
N GLY A 549 18.85 6.30 6.90
CA GLY A 549 20.24 6.65 6.64
C GLY A 549 21.12 5.50 6.11
N LYS A 550 20.56 4.33 5.86
CA LYS A 550 21.28 3.15 5.38
C LYS A 550 20.84 2.74 4.00
N VAL A 551 21.77 2.36 3.14
CA VAL A 551 21.46 1.75 1.84
C VAL A 551 20.91 0.35 2.09
N ILE A 552 19.63 0.14 1.74
CA ILE A 552 18.93 -1.14 1.90
C ILE A 552 18.70 -1.88 0.57
N TYR A 553 18.88 -1.17 -0.54
CA TYR A 553 18.83 -1.73 -1.89
C TYR A 553 19.77 -0.97 -2.81
N GLN A 554 20.47 -1.71 -3.64
CA GLN A 554 21.26 -1.18 -4.76
C GLN A 554 21.16 -2.17 -5.92
N ARG A 555 20.61 -1.68 -7.04
CA ARG A 555 20.51 -2.47 -8.27
C ARG A 555 21.91 -2.82 -8.77
N LYS A 556 22.12 -4.08 -9.08
CA LYS A 556 23.34 -4.52 -9.77
C LYS A 556 23.32 -4.01 -11.21
N PRO A 557 24.47 -3.59 -11.75
CA PRO A 557 24.59 -3.14 -13.14
C PRO A 557 24.06 -4.13 -14.16
#